data_da64a8ad1dda3e1fe22a6ce76d32a225
#
_entry.id   da64a8ad1dda3e1fe22a6ce76d32a225
#
_cell.length_a   1.000
_cell.length_b   1.000
_cell.length_c   1.000
_cell.angle_alpha   90.00
_cell.angle_beta   90.00
_cell.angle_gamma   90.00
#
_symmetry.space_group_name_H-M   'P 1'
#
loop_
_entity.id
_entity.type
_entity.pdbx_description
1 polymer ?
#
loop_
_entity_poly.entity_id
_entity_poly.type
_entity_poly.pdbx_seq_one_letter_code
_entity_poly.pdbx_strand_id
1 'polypeptide(L)'
;SKHSGFSANTDKEVCYLKLKTKQQVCVLSFPGMEQVTEISVMQGEDGMVIEKKGYTLQLQASIGVPVDSKFSIVADPALVDSYNKQHGTKYTPMSANDVTLPDELLLPKNSQATTPVEIKAVDYEKLTSDGSMVVLKVDLGGNADFNTIGDKDIVKFVVFKKMEGNIEENATRVPGTVIADMSGWTYDAPGAEGLVSSQMFDGAIAMNQSGWYITNGSVTATVDMVNVHTLAGFRIRPMYGLGYYKVLRLYDVKTSEDGQHWVSQSGDSFVSLALSGDDWQYVKFYKPVSCRFVRMTYRCDKESASNSYVGCNEFNAIASN
;
A
#
# COMPACT_ATOMS: atom_id res chain seq x y z
N SER A 1 53.26 36.06 24.34
CA SER A 1 53.01 35.72 23.75
C SER A 1 52.19 35.60 23.24
N LYS A 2 51.88 35.76 23.46
CA LYS A 2 51.32 35.59 22.93
C LYS A 2 51.37 35.00 22.10
N HIS A 3 51.56 34.99 22.24
CA HIS A 3 51.76 34.54 21.62
C HIS A 3 51.89 34.05 21.48
N SER A 4 52.25 34.04 22.29
CA SER A 4 52.40 33.93 21.94
C SER A 4 51.90 34.43 21.24
N GLY A 5 51.84 35.34 21.38
CA GLY A 5 51.35 35.90 20.70
C GLY A 5 50.91 35.87 19.44
N PHE A 6 50.91 36.09 18.98
CA PHE A 6 50.48 35.83 17.96
C PHE A 6 50.61 35.27 17.01
N SER A 7 51.50 35.44 17.04
CA SER A 7 51.36 34.09 16.58
C SER A 7 50.21 33.35 17.24
N ALA A 8 49.94 33.52 18.49
CA ALA A 8 48.79 32.91 19.12
C ALA A 8 47.45 33.24 18.45
N ASN A 9 47.25 34.47 17.97
CA ASN A 9 46.03 34.86 17.27
C ASN A 9 45.92 34.20 15.88
N THR A 10 47.07 34.05 15.17
CA THR A 10 47.10 33.33 13.88
C THR A 10 46.76 31.86 14.04
N ASP A 11 47.26 31.21 15.10
CA ASP A 11 46.93 29.80 15.37
C ASP A 11 45.44 29.62 15.71
N LYS A 12 44.87 30.54 16.44
CA LYS A 12 43.42 30.53 16.77
C LYS A 12 42.60 30.69 15.48
N GLU A 13 42.99 31.59 14.59
CA GLU A 13 42.28 31.77 13.31
C GLU A 13 42.31 30.54 12.44
N VAL A 14 43.49 29.89 12.34
CA VAL A 14 43.64 28.65 11.60
C VAL A 14 42.76 27.54 12.20
N CYS A 15 42.77 27.36 13.51
CA CYS A 15 41.93 26.40 14.21
C CYS A 15 40.44 26.68 13.98
N TYR A 16 40.02 27.95 14.06
CA TYR A 16 38.64 28.34 13.82
C TYR A 16 38.18 28.00 12.41
N LEU A 17 38.97 28.30 11.40
CA LEU A 17 38.65 27.99 10.02
C LEU A 17 38.52 26.47 9.78
N LYS A 18 39.41 25.67 10.37
CA LYS A 18 39.32 24.20 10.29
C LYS A 18 38.04 23.66 10.94
N LEU A 19 37.68 24.15 12.11
CA LEU A 19 36.44 23.76 12.77
C LEU A 19 35.21 24.17 11.97
N LYS A 20 35.22 25.39 11.44
CA LYS A 20 34.14 25.88 10.59
C LYS A 20 33.98 25.02 9.33
N THR A 21 35.09 24.63 8.69
CA THR A 21 35.04 23.75 7.53
C THR A 21 34.46 22.38 7.89
N LYS A 22 34.87 21.81 9.02
CA LYS A 22 34.29 20.55 9.51
C LYS A 22 32.79 20.64 9.79
N GLN A 23 32.32 21.79 10.30
CA GLN A 23 30.90 22.03 10.55
C GLN A 23 30.07 22.15 9.28
N GLN A 24 30.71 22.27 8.10
CA GLN A 24 30.04 22.36 6.81
C GLN A 24 29.95 21.02 6.08
N VAL A 25 30.37 19.92 6.70
CA VAL A 25 30.19 18.58 6.13
C VAL A 25 28.70 18.25 6.16
N CYS A 26 28.20 17.90 4.98
CA CYS A 26 26.81 17.49 4.82
C CYS A 26 26.66 16.03 5.17
N VAL A 27 25.80 15.72 6.12
CA VAL A 27 25.48 14.34 6.50
C VAL A 27 24.24 13.89 5.73
N LEU A 28 24.36 12.80 4.99
CA LEU A 28 23.30 12.19 4.22
C LEU A 28 22.75 10.98 4.94
N SER A 29 21.42 10.79 4.86
CA SER A 29 20.75 9.64 5.46
C SER A 29 19.45 9.32 4.75
N PHE A 30 19.03 8.06 4.81
CA PHE A 30 17.65 7.68 4.50
C PHE A 30 16.78 7.86 5.74
N PRO A 31 15.56 8.40 5.61
CA PRO A 31 14.58 8.33 6.69
C PRO A 31 14.29 6.86 7.04
N GLY A 32 14.36 6.52 8.32
CA GLY A 32 14.14 5.15 8.77
C GLY A 32 15.16 4.15 8.24
N MET A 33 16.43 4.54 8.15
CA MET A 33 17.52 3.80 7.51
C MET A 33 17.69 2.36 7.99
N GLU A 34 17.46 2.08 9.26
CA GLU A 34 17.61 0.75 9.85
C GLU A 34 16.32 -0.09 9.81
N GLN A 35 15.23 0.49 9.33
CA GLN A 35 13.94 -0.19 9.26
C GLN A 35 13.69 -0.72 7.85
N VAL A 36 13.09 -1.92 7.80
CA VAL A 36 12.62 -2.48 6.54
C VAL A 36 11.30 -1.82 6.16
N THR A 37 11.22 -1.33 4.92
CA THR A 37 9.96 -0.86 4.35
C THR A 37 9.34 -1.98 3.54
N GLU A 38 8.11 -2.39 3.88
CA GLU A 38 7.37 -3.41 3.14
C GLU A 38 6.38 -2.77 2.19
N ILE A 39 6.38 -3.24 0.94
CA ILE A 39 5.47 -2.85 -0.11
C ILE A 39 4.68 -4.09 -0.53
N SER A 40 3.37 -4.06 -0.42
CA SER A 40 2.53 -5.13 -0.94
C SER A 40 2.18 -4.85 -2.39
N VAL A 41 2.35 -5.85 -3.23
CA VAL A 41 2.18 -5.73 -4.68
C VAL A 41 1.06 -6.66 -5.13
N MET A 42 0.08 -6.11 -5.83
CA MET A 42 -1.04 -6.85 -6.42
C MET A 42 -0.93 -6.81 -7.94
N GLN A 43 -1.56 -7.76 -8.61
CA GLN A 43 -1.65 -7.78 -10.06
C GLN A 43 -3.08 -7.45 -10.50
N GLY A 44 -3.21 -6.55 -11.49
CA GLY A 44 -4.47 -6.27 -12.16
C GLY A 44 -4.83 -7.35 -13.17
N GLU A 45 -6.07 -7.34 -13.68
CA GLU A 45 -6.60 -8.33 -14.63
C GLU A 45 -5.79 -8.43 -15.92
N ASP A 46 -5.27 -7.32 -16.39
CA ASP A 46 -4.49 -7.22 -17.62
C ASP A 46 -2.99 -7.44 -17.40
N GLY A 47 -2.61 -7.96 -16.24
CA GLY A 47 -1.22 -8.22 -15.90
C GLY A 47 -0.44 -7.02 -15.39
N MET A 48 -1.08 -5.85 -15.20
CA MET A 48 -0.41 -4.69 -14.63
C MET A 48 -0.01 -4.94 -13.19
N VAL A 49 1.23 -4.55 -12.85
CA VAL A 49 1.68 -4.51 -11.47
C VAL A 49 1.11 -3.27 -10.79
N ILE A 50 0.36 -3.47 -9.72
CA ILE A 50 -0.27 -2.39 -8.98
C ILE A 50 0.38 -2.25 -7.61
N GLU A 51 1.17 -1.21 -7.48
CA GLU A 51 1.65 -0.71 -6.20
C GLU A 51 1.01 0.65 -5.98
N LYS A 52 0.13 0.74 -5.01
CA LYS A 52 -0.53 2.03 -4.73
C LYS A 52 0.41 3.05 -4.12
N LYS A 53 1.42 2.57 -3.42
CA LYS A 53 2.51 3.40 -2.89
C LYS A 53 3.80 2.62 -3.05
N GLY A 54 4.52 2.88 -4.11
CA GLY A 54 5.90 2.46 -4.21
C GLY A 54 6.74 3.10 -3.10
N TYR A 55 7.96 2.64 -2.94
CA TYR A 55 8.88 3.28 -2.03
C TYR A 55 9.41 4.57 -2.68
N THR A 56 9.21 5.70 -2.01
CA THR A 56 9.80 6.97 -2.44
C THR A 56 11.21 7.08 -1.90
N LEU A 57 12.18 6.93 -2.80
CA LEU A 57 13.59 7.05 -2.49
C LEU A 57 13.96 8.53 -2.43
N GLN A 58 14.36 8.99 -1.25
CA GLN A 58 14.80 10.35 -1.03
C GLN A 58 15.77 10.38 0.14
N LEU A 59 16.99 10.87 -0.11
CA LEU A 59 17.94 11.12 0.96
C LEU A 59 17.67 12.48 1.59
N GLN A 60 17.88 12.55 2.90
CA GLN A 60 17.92 13.81 3.63
C GLN A 60 19.36 14.27 3.77
N ALA A 61 19.56 15.57 3.70
CA ALA A 61 20.84 16.24 3.86
C ALA A 61 20.75 17.16 5.09
N SER A 62 21.75 17.10 5.95
CA SER A 62 21.80 17.91 7.18
C SER A 62 21.88 19.41 6.92
N ILE A 63 22.52 19.78 5.80
CA ILE A 63 22.64 21.16 5.33
C ILE A 63 22.50 21.22 3.81
N GLY A 64 22.17 22.39 3.27
CA GLY A 64 22.26 22.65 1.85
C GLY A 64 23.71 22.88 1.42
N VAL A 65 24.06 22.43 0.23
CA VAL A 65 25.38 22.67 -0.38
C VAL A 65 25.23 23.61 -1.57
N PRO A 66 26.26 24.38 -1.93
CA PRO A 66 26.14 25.47 -2.90
C PRO A 66 26.11 25.02 -4.38
N VAL A 67 26.28 23.72 -4.64
CA VAL A 67 26.30 23.16 -6.00
C VAL A 67 25.41 21.93 -6.07
N ASP A 68 24.84 21.66 -7.25
CA ASP A 68 24.16 20.41 -7.51
C ASP A 68 25.13 19.24 -7.30
N SER A 69 24.69 18.22 -6.62
CA SER A 69 25.50 17.05 -6.30
C SER A 69 24.76 15.78 -6.65
N LYS A 70 25.49 14.81 -7.23
CA LYS A 70 24.92 13.52 -7.64
C LYS A 70 25.63 12.37 -6.93
N PHE A 71 24.86 11.36 -6.59
CA PHE A 71 25.36 10.18 -5.90
C PHE A 71 24.90 8.93 -6.65
N SER A 72 25.83 7.99 -6.87
CA SER A 72 25.50 6.69 -7.44
C SER A 72 24.65 5.89 -6.48
N ILE A 73 23.66 5.17 -7.02
CA ILE A 73 22.85 4.24 -6.25
C ILE A 73 22.85 2.88 -6.94
N VAL A 74 23.02 1.83 -6.15
CA VAL A 74 23.05 0.45 -6.62
C VAL A 74 22.17 -0.43 -5.75
N ALA A 75 21.74 -1.54 -6.33
CA ALA A 75 21.14 -2.64 -5.56
C ALA A 75 22.22 -3.68 -5.30
N ASP A 76 22.38 -4.09 -4.04
CA ASP A 76 23.37 -5.08 -3.64
C ASP A 76 22.71 -6.36 -3.13
N PRO A 77 22.56 -7.40 -3.98
CA PRO A 77 21.93 -8.65 -3.56
C PRO A 77 22.67 -9.39 -2.45
N ALA A 78 24.00 -9.22 -2.36
CA ALA A 78 24.78 -9.88 -1.31
C ALA A 78 24.39 -9.39 0.10
N LEU A 79 23.93 -8.15 0.22
CA LEU A 79 23.47 -7.61 1.50
C LEU A 79 22.12 -8.20 1.91
N VAL A 80 21.34 -8.74 0.99
CA VAL A 80 20.11 -9.48 1.30
C VAL A 80 20.46 -10.78 2.01
N ASP A 81 21.44 -11.51 1.51
CA ASP A 81 21.89 -12.77 2.13
C ASP A 81 22.43 -12.52 3.53
N SER A 82 23.21 -11.47 3.73
CA SER A 82 23.70 -11.06 5.05
C SER A 82 22.55 -10.71 6.01
N TYR A 83 21.57 -9.97 5.50
CA TYR A 83 20.38 -9.60 6.29
C TYR A 83 19.62 -10.85 6.72
N ASN A 84 19.36 -11.77 5.81
CA ASN A 84 18.64 -13.00 6.09
C ASN A 84 19.32 -13.85 7.18
N LYS A 85 20.63 -13.96 7.09
CA LYS A 85 21.43 -14.70 8.11
C LYS A 85 21.33 -14.03 9.48
N GLN A 86 21.42 -12.73 9.52
CA GLN A 86 21.40 -11.96 10.77
C GLN A 86 20.03 -11.97 11.44
N HIS A 87 18.94 -11.96 10.65
CA HIS A 87 17.58 -11.81 11.15
C HIS A 87 16.72 -13.07 11.07
N GLY A 88 17.26 -14.17 10.54
CA GLY A 88 16.50 -15.41 10.39
C GLY A 88 15.36 -15.32 9.37
N THR A 89 15.47 -14.42 8.40
CA THR A 89 14.49 -14.21 7.35
C THR A 89 14.86 -14.98 6.08
N LYS A 90 13.92 -15.04 5.12
CA LYS A 90 14.04 -15.80 3.86
C LYS A 90 13.69 -14.96 2.65
N TYR A 91 14.06 -13.68 2.64
CA TYR A 91 13.77 -12.81 1.52
C TYR A 91 14.56 -13.24 0.28
N THR A 92 13.89 -13.20 -0.88
CA THR A 92 14.54 -13.43 -2.17
C THR A 92 15.33 -12.18 -2.56
N PRO A 93 16.64 -12.30 -2.86
CA PRO A 93 17.43 -11.14 -3.28
C PRO A 93 16.94 -10.56 -4.61
N MET A 94 16.84 -9.23 -4.66
CA MET A 94 16.53 -8.49 -5.89
C MET A 94 17.77 -7.72 -6.37
N SER A 95 17.93 -7.69 -7.69
CA SER A 95 18.96 -6.89 -8.35
C SER A 95 18.37 -5.58 -8.89
N ALA A 96 19.23 -4.73 -9.46
CA ALA A 96 18.82 -3.47 -10.08
C ALA A 96 17.79 -3.66 -11.21
N ASN A 97 17.82 -4.80 -11.90
CA ASN A 97 16.88 -5.10 -12.99
C ASN A 97 15.48 -5.49 -12.50
N ASP A 98 15.33 -5.81 -11.22
CA ASP A 98 14.06 -6.23 -10.65
C ASP A 98 13.22 -5.06 -10.14
N VAL A 99 13.79 -3.86 -10.12
CA VAL A 99 13.16 -2.64 -9.66
C VAL A 99 13.43 -1.47 -10.60
N THR A 100 12.60 -0.44 -10.54
CA THR A 100 12.81 0.80 -11.29
C THR A 100 13.81 1.66 -10.53
N LEU A 101 15.12 1.40 -10.72
CA LEU A 101 16.19 2.09 -10.01
C LEU A 101 16.89 3.10 -10.91
N PRO A 102 17.02 4.39 -10.52
CA PRO A 102 17.85 5.35 -11.24
C PRO A 102 19.31 5.05 -11.02
N ASP A 103 20.17 5.49 -11.93
CA ASP A 103 21.62 5.36 -11.78
C ASP A 103 22.19 6.29 -10.71
N GLU A 104 21.59 7.47 -10.59
CA GLU A 104 22.05 8.52 -9.71
C GLU A 104 20.91 9.20 -8.98
N LEU A 105 21.21 9.73 -7.79
CA LEU A 105 20.34 10.62 -7.02
C LEU A 105 20.89 12.04 -7.13
N LEU A 106 20.01 13.01 -7.40
CA LEU A 106 20.37 14.42 -7.46
C LEU A 106 20.02 15.11 -6.14
N LEU A 107 21.02 15.74 -5.53
CA LEU A 107 20.83 16.73 -4.47
C LEU A 107 20.96 18.11 -5.09
N PRO A 108 19.83 18.83 -5.29
CA PRO A 108 19.90 20.18 -5.86
C PRO A 108 20.66 21.13 -4.93
N LYS A 109 21.31 22.12 -5.50
CA LYS A 109 22.00 23.16 -4.71
C LYS A 109 21.06 23.78 -3.68
N ASN A 110 21.58 24.02 -2.49
CA ASN A 110 20.84 24.62 -1.37
C ASN A 110 19.61 23.81 -0.89
N SER A 111 19.47 22.56 -1.33
CA SER A 111 18.41 21.67 -0.89
C SER A 111 18.87 20.79 0.26
N GLN A 112 17.95 20.46 1.16
CA GLN A 112 18.18 19.51 2.25
C GLN A 112 17.59 18.12 1.96
N ALA A 113 17.25 17.85 0.71
CA ALA A 113 16.76 16.55 0.27
C ALA A 113 17.10 16.34 -1.21
N THR A 114 17.37 15.08 -1.55
CA THR A 114 17.49 14.70 -2.97
C THR A 114 16.13 14.76 -3.66
N THR A 115 16.12 14.88 -4.97
CA THR A 115 14.90 14.78 -5.76
C THR A 115 14.27 13.40 -5.52
N PRO A 116 12.99 13.33 -5.12
CA PRO A 116 12.35 12.05 -4.83
C PRO A 116 12.22 11.19 -6.09
N VAL A 117 12.49 9.90 -5.94
CA VAL A 117 12.35 8.91 -7.01
C VAL A 117 11.53 7.75 -6.47
N GLU A 118 10.52 7.33 -7.21
CA GLU A 118 9.69 6.20 -6.83
C GLU A 118 10.33 4.89 -7.30
N ILE A 119 10.52 3.96 -6.38
CA ILE A 119 11.08 2.63 -6.64
C ILE A 119 9.93 1.61 -6.64
N LYS A 120 9.78 0.90 -7.75
CA LYS A 120 8.73 -0.10 -7.96
C LYS A 120 9.32 -1.43 -8.40
N ALA A 121 8.62 -2.52 -8.07
CA ALA A 121 8.93 -3.83 -8.65
C ALA A 121 8.56 -3.84 -10.15
N VAL A 122 9.38 -4.49 -10.96
CA VAL A 122 9.19 -4.55 -12.42
C VAL A 122 8.31 -5.74 -12.84
N ASP A 123 8.44 -6.88 -12.14
CA ASP A 123 7.80 -8.13 -12.55
C ASP A 123 7.12 -8.81 -11.36
N TYR A 124 5.80 -8.76 -11.35
CA TYR A 124 4.98 -9.38 -10.32
C TYR A 124 5.24 -10.88 -10.18
N GLU A 125 5.45 -11.60 -11.27
CA GLU A 125 5.63 -13.05 -11.26
C GLU A 125 6.91 -13.51 -10.55
N LYS A 126 7.90 -12.64 -10.46
CA LYS A 126 9.14 -12.92 -9.72
C LYS A 126 9.02 -12.68 -8.22
N LEU A 127 7.93 -12.05 -7.77
CA LEU A 127 7.72 -11.79 -6.36
C LEU A 127 7.19 -13.04 -5.65
N THR A 128 7.45 -13.12 -4.36
CA THR A 128 6.97 -14.20 -3.50
C THR A 128 6.14 -13.65 -2.35
N SER A 129 5.30 -14.48 -1.75
CA SER A 129 4.54 -14.10 -0.56
C SER A 129 5.45 -13.89 0.66
N ASP A 130 6.60 -14.55 0.73
CA ASP A 130 7.60 -14.33 1.79
C ASP A 130 8.31 -12.99 1.62
N GLY A 131 8.37 -12.47 0.43
CA GLY A 131 8.94 -11.17 0.10
C GLY A 131 10.25 -11.27 -0.66
N SER A 132 10.44 -10.29 -1.55
CA SER A 132 11.68 -10.07 -2.28
C SER A 132 12.28 -8.77 -1.80
N MET A 133 13.55 -8.80 -1.40
CA MET A 133 14.21 -7.64 -0.80
C MET A 133 15.21 -7.04 -1.77
N VAL A 134 15.15 -5.73 -1.94
CA VAL A 134 16.20 -4.93 -2.54
C VAL A 134 16.92 -4.15 -1.44
N VAL A 135 18.24 -4.19 -1.45
CA VAL A 135 19.08 -3.35 -0.59
C VAL A 135 19.67 -2.25 -1.45
N LEU A 136 19.18 -1.03 -1.23
CA LEU A 136 19.61 0.15 -1.94
C LEU A 136 20.83 0.73 -1.22
N LYS A 137 21.95 0.88 -1.93
CA LYS A 137 23.19 1.39 -1.38
C LYS A 137 23.63 2.63 -2.15
N VAL A 138 23.90 3.69 -1.42
CA VAL A 138 24.37 4.97 -1.98
C VAL A 138 25.87 5.10 -1.78
N ASP A 139 26.58 5.39 -2.86
CA ASP A 139 28.01 5.66 -2.84
C ASP A 139 28.27 7.16 -2.89
N LEU A 140 28.96 7.67 -1.88
CA LEU A 140 29.35 9.09 -1.81
C LEU A 140 30.55 9.43 -2.70
N GLY A 141 31.16 8.43 -3.34
CA GLY A 141 32.30 8.64 -4.25
C GLY A 141 33.56 9.17 -3.57
N GLY A 142 33.70 9.00 -2.26
CA GLY A 142 34.86 9.53 -1.52
C GLY A 142 34.88 11.05 -1.41
N ASN A 143 33.78 11.73 -1.68
CA ASN A 143 33.69 13.19 -1.61
C ASN A 143 33.73 13.66 -0.14
N ALA A 144 34.76 14.45 0.20
CA ALA A 144 34.99 14.93 1.57
C ALA A 144 33.93 15.92 2.08
N ASP A 145 33.09 16.47 1.20
CA ASP A 145 32.02 17.39 1.56
C ASP A 145 30.79 16.67 2.12
N PHE A 146 30.74 15.35 1.99
CA PHE A 146 29.60 14.51 2.42
C PHE A 146 30.08 13.40 3.33
N ASN A 147 29.20 13.03 4.26
CA ASN A 147 29.46 11.94 5.20
C ASN A 147 28.14 11.24 5.54
N THR A 148 28.25 10.11 6.24
CA THR A 148 27.13 9.34 6.75
C THR A 148 27.04 9.46 8.25
N ILE A 149 25.94 9.00 8.84
CA ILE A 149 25.79 8.92 10.29
C ILE A 149 26.68 7.80 10.81
N GLY A 150 27.67 8.15 11.65
CA GLY A 150 28.51 7.17 12.36
C GLY A 150 29.33 6.25 11.44
N ASP A 151 29.81 6.74 10.33
CA ASP A 151 30.65 6.00 9.36
C ASP A 151 29.98 4.73 8.80
N LYS A 152 28.65 4.64 8.87
CA LYS A 152 27.89 3.52 8.31
C LYS A 152 27.63 3.74 6.82
N ASP A 153 27.54 2.66 6.07
CA ASP A 153 27.03 2.72 4.70
C ASP A 153 25.62 3.30 4.66
N ILE A 154 25.31 4.06 3.63
CA ILE A 154 23.95 4.56 3.40
C ILE A 154 23.18 3.48 2.66
N VAL A 155 22.42 2.68 3.41
CA VAL A 155 21.64 1.58 2.87
C VAL A 155 20.17 1.68 3.27
N LYS A 156 19.29 1.19 2.42
CA LYS A 156 17.86 1.06 2.72
C LYS A 156 17.36 -0.31 2.28
N PHE A 157 16.65 -0.97 3.17
CA PHE A 157 16.04 -2.28 2.93
C PHE A 157 14.58 -2.09 2.53
N VAL A 158 14.22 -2.55 1.33
CA VAL A 158 12.85 -2.49 0.83
C VAL A 158 12.41 -3.89 0.43
N VAL A 159 11.28 -4.34 0.94
CA VAL A 159 10.70 -5.65 0.64
C VAL A 159 9.43 -5.48 -0.16
N PHE A 160 9.38 -6.17 -1.29
CA PHE A 160 8.17 -6.27 -2.12
C PHE A 160 7.55 -7.64 -1.88
N LYS A 161 6.30 -7.67 -1.41
CA LYS A 161 5.58 -8.92 -1.15
C LYS A 161 4.46 -9.10 -2.17
N LYS A 162 4.43 -10.29 -2.74
CA LYS A 162 3.32 -10.70 -3.58
C LYS A 162 2.08 -10.86 -2.72
N MET A 163 1.03 -10.16 -3.09
CA MET A 163 -0.23 -10.18 -2.38
C MET A 163 -1.26 -10.89 -3.25
N GLU A 164 -1.70 -12.08 -2.84
CA GLU A 164 -2.70 -12.86 -3.57
C GLU A 164 -4.10 -12.34 -3.33
N GLY A 165 -4.34 -11.74 -2.17
CA GLY A 165 -5.59 -11.09 -1.84
C GLY A 165 -5.40 -9.97 -0.83
N ASN A 166 -6.26 -8.97 -0.90
CA ASN A 166 -6.23 -7.77 -0.04
C ASN A 166 -7.39 -7.75 0.97
N ILE A 167 -8.04 -8.87 1.20
CA ILE A 167 -9.22 -8.94 2.07
C ILE A 167 -8.93 -9.87 3.23
N GLU A 168 -9.22 -9.36 4.44
CA GLU A 168 -9.11 -10.14 5.67
C GLU A 168 -10.29 -11.12 5.76
N GLU A 169 -9.98 -12.42 5.91
CA GLU A 169 -11.01 -13.44 6.09
C GLU A 169 -11.78 -13.21 7.39
N ASN A 170 -13.10 -13.36 7.33
CA ASN A 170 -13.97 -13.33 8.49
C ASN A 170 -13.88 -12.06 9.34
N ALA A 171 -13.70 -10.91 8.71
CA ALA A 171 -13.70 -9.64 9.43
C ALA A 171 -15.09 -9.36 10.05
N THR A 172 -15.09 -8.81 11.26
CA THR A 172 -16.32 -8.44 11.97
C THR A 172 -16.52 -6.93 12.08
N ARG A 173 -15.56 -6.17 11.58
CA ARG A 173 -15.61 -4.69 11.54
C ARG A 173 -14.62 -4.18 10.51
N VAL A 174 -14.84 -2.95 10.07
CA VAL A 174 -13.91 -2.20 9.22
C VAL A 174 -13.67 -0.86 9.89
N PRO A 175 -12.42 -0.52 10.27
CA PRO A 175 -12.13 0.79 10.84
C PRO A 175 -12.20 1.86 9.77
N GLY A 176 -12.97 2.90 10.03
CA GLY A 176 -13.18 3.98 9.08
C GLY A 176 -14.55 4.61 9.26
N THR A 177 -14.96 5.41 8.30
CA THR A 177 -16.22 6.13 8.34
C THR A 177 -17.13 5.67 7.19
N VAL A 178 -18.35 5.25 7.51
CA VAL A 178 -19.35 4.93 6.49
C VAL A 178 -19.63 6.19 5.66
N ILE A 179 -19.53 6.06 4.35
CA ILE A 179 -19.80 7.18 3.44
C ILE A 179 -21.30 7.48 3.48
N ALA A 180 -21.65 8.66 3.97
CA ALA A 180 -23.05 9.07 4.17
C ALA A 180 -23.70 9.57 2.87
N ASP A 181 -22.96 10.28 2.03
CA ASP A 181 -23.48 10.81 0.76
C ASP A 181 -23.33 9.75 -0.33
N MET A 182 -24.40 9.04 -0.60
CA MET A 182 -24.50 8.02 -1.63
C MET A 182 -25.35 8.50 -2.83
N SER A 183 -25.46 9.82 -3.02
CA SER A 183 -26.23 10.42 -4.09
C SER A 183 -25.75 9.98 -5.46
N GLY A 184 -26.65 9.47 -6.29
CA GLY A 184 -26.33 9.00 -7.65
C GLY A 184 -25.66 7.64 -7.72
N TRP A 185 -25.41 7.00 -6.59
CA TRP A 185 -24.86 5.63 -6.60
C TRP A 185 -25.84 4.66 -7.25
N THR A 186 -25.29 3.69 -7.95
CA THR A 186 -26.07 2.63 -8.60
C THR A 186 -25.58 1.25 -8.18
N TYR A 187 -26.51 0.33 -8.14
CA TYR A 187 -26.26 -1.08 -7.86
C TYR A 187 -26.87 -1.89 -9.00
N ASP A 188 -26.02 -2.63 -9.73
CA ASP A 188 -26.43 -3.47 -10.83
C ASP A 188 -26.05 -4.93 -10.55
N ALA A 189 -26.99 -5.83 -10.71
CA ALA A 189 -26.77 -7.26 -10.47
C ALA A 189 -27.67 -8.08 -11.39
N PRO A 190 -27.28 -8.26 -12.65
CA PRO A 190 -28.07 -9.01 -13.61
C PRO A 190 -28.38 -10.43 -13.13
N GLY A 191 -29.63 -10.82 -13.14
CA GLY A 191 -30.09 -12.11 -12.65
C GLY A 191 -30.55 -12.12 -11.19
N ALA A 192 -30.32 -11.05 -10.43
CA ALA A 192 -30.87 -10.89 -9.08
C ALA A 192 -32.35 -10.59 -9.15
N GLU A 193 -33.15 -11.25 -8.31
CA GLU A 193 -34.58 -11.02 -8.24
C GLU A 193 -34.91 -9.92 -7.24
N GLY A 194 -35.83 -9.04 -7.59
CA GLY A 194 -36.34 -8.00 -6.72
C GLY A 194 -35.41 -6.80 -6.51
N LEU A 195 -34.35 -6.68 -7.31
CA LEU A 195 -33.41 -5.57 -7.18
C LEU A 195 -34.04 -4.23 -7.57
N VAL A 196 -33.97 -3.27 -6.68
CA VAL A 196 -34.21 -1.86 -6.96
C VAL A 196 -32.95 -1.10 -6.52
N SER A 197 -32.20 -0.56 -7.49
CA SER A 197 -30.87 0.03 -7.24
C SER A 197 -30.87 1.04 -6.11
N SER A 198 -31.80 1.98 -6.10
CA SER A 198 -31.88 3.03 -5.07
C SER A 198 -32.13 2.50 -3.65
N GLN A 199 -32.75 1.35 -3.51
CA GLN A 199 -33.00 0.73 -2.20
C GLN A 199 -31.74 0.14 -1.56
N MET A 200 -30.67 -0.06 -2.33
CA MET A 200 -29.42 -0.58 -1.80
C MET A 200 -28.61 0.47 -1.01
N PHE A 201 -29.04 1.74 -1.04
CA PHE A 201 -28.33 2.86 -0.45
C PHE A 201 -29.25 3.77 0.39
N ASP A 202 -30.44 3.31 0.75
CA ASP A 202 -31.46 4.15 1.41
C ASP A 202 -31.41 4.11 2.95
N GLY A 203 -30.52 3.29 3.52
CA GLY A 203 -30.40 3.13 4.96
C GLY A 203 -31.54 2.36 5.61
N ALA A 204 -32.47 1.82 4.84
CA ALA A 204 -33.61 1.02 5.36
C ALA A 204 -33.10 -0.41 5.62
N ILE A 205 -32.87 -0.72 6.88
CA ILE A 205 -32.24 -1.98 7.33
C ILE A 205 -33.14 -2.80 8.28
N ALA A 206 -34.41 -2.50 8.33
CA ALA A 206 -35.34 -3.29 9.15
C ALA A 206 -35.38 -4.76 8.70
N MET A 207 -35.69 -5.67 9.62
CA MET A 207 -35.66 -7.10 9.35
C MET A 207 -36.50 -7.53 8.15
N ASN A 208 -37.65 -6.86 7.92
CA ASN A 208 -38.55 -7.17 6.81
C ASN A 208 -38.33 -6.32 5.57
N GLN A 209 -37.21 -5.58 5.52
CA GLN A 209 -36.92 -4.71 4.38
C GLN A 209 -36.62 -5.53 3.13
N SER A 210 -37.23 -5.15 2.01
CA SER A 210 -37.00 -5.79 0.73
C SER A 210 -35.58 -5.55 0.21
N GLY A 211 -35.09 -6.48 -0.57
CA GLY A 211 -33.81 -6.40 -1.27
C GLY A 211 -33.83 -7.33 -2.46
N TRP A 212 -32.66 -7.59 -3.03
CA TRP A 212 -32.52 -8.58 -4.07
C TRP A 212 -32.15 -9.95 -3.47
N TYR A 213 -32.47 -11.02 -4.20
CA TYR A 213 -32.10 -12.38 -3.80
C TYR A 213 -31.90 -13.28 -5.00
N ILE A 214 -31.23 -14.40 -4.77
CA ILE A 214 -31.16 -15.55 -5.66
C ILE A 214 -31.43 -16.83 -4.85
N THR A 215 -31.94 -17.84 -5.53
CA THR A 215 -32.26 -19.15 -4.92
C THR A 215 -31.31 -20.25 -5.36
N ASN A 216 -30.56 -20.03 -6.42
CA ASN A 216 -29.50 -20.91 -6.91
C ASN A 216 -28.56 -20.13 -7.85
N GLY A 217 -27.44 -20.78 -8.21
CA GLY A 217 -26.49 -20.21 -9.15
C GLY A 217 -25.72 -19.05 -8.57
N SER A 218 -25.32 -18.12 -9.43
CA SER A 218 -24.52 -16.99 -9.03
C SER A 218 -24.97 -15.69 -9.71
N VAL A 219 -24.65 -14.58 -9.09
CA VAL A 219 -24.89 -13.24 -9.60
C VAL A 219 -23.70 -12.36 -9.29
N THR A 220 -23.33 -11.50 -10.24
CA THR A 220 -22.26 -10.51 -10.06
C THR A 220 -22.88 -9.14 -9.89
N ALA A 221 -22.61 -8.51 -8.74
CA ALA A 221 -23.07 -7.18 -8.41
C ALA A 221 -21.98 -6.17 -8.68
N THR A 222 -22.32 -5.04 -9.28
CA THR A 222 -21.43 -3.91 -9.51
C THR A 222 -22.03 -2.66 -8.88
N VAL A 223 -21.28 -2.03 -7.99
CA VAL A 223 -21.62 -0.76 -7.36
C VAL A 223 -20.82 0.35 -8.01
N ASP A 224 -21.51 1.39 -8.48
CA ASP A 224 -20.88 2.64 -8.94
C ASP A 224 -21.10 3.72 -7.88
N MET A 225 -20.01 4.21 -7.32
CA MET A 225 -20.00 5.23 -6.27
C MET A 225 -19.86 6.65 -6.82
N VAL A 226 -19.97 6.82 -8.13
CA VAL A 226 -19.88 8.11 -8.86
C VAL A 226 -18.49 8.73 -8.85
N ASN A 227 -17.85 8.80 -7.69
CA ASN A 227 -16.51 9.38 -7.53
C ASN A 227 -15.54 8.32 -6.99
N VAL A 228 -14.26 8.58 -7.18
CA VAL A 228 -13.22 7.77 -6.56
C VAL A 228 -13.14 8.09 -5.07
N HIS A 229 -13.17 7.05 -4.26
CA HIS A 229 -13.02 7.11 -2.80
C HIS A 229 -11.88 6.20 -2.38
N THR A 230 -11.25 6.50 -1.26
CA THR A 230 -10.28 5.60 -0.63
C THR A 230 -11.00 4.79 0.45
N LEU A 231 -11.20 3.50 0.19
CA LEU A 231 -11.98 2.62 1.05
C LEU A 231 -11.09 1.79 1.97
N ALA A 232 -11.45 1.73 3.26
CA ALA A 232 -10.95 0.73 4.19
C ALA A 232 -11.65 -0.62 4.00
N GLY A 233 -12.82 -0.61 3.38
CA GLY A 233 -13.65 -1.76 3.12
C GLY A 233 -15.08 -1.37 2.80
N PHE A 234 -15.96 -2.34 2.89
CA PHE A 234 -17.39 -2.13 2.72
C PHE A 234 -18.16 -3.13 3.60
N ARG A 235 -19.46 -2.97 3.67
CA ARG A 235 -20.33 -3.91 4.36
C ARG A 235 -21.61 -4.14 3.58
N ILE A 236 -22.13 -5.32 3.71
CA ILE A 236 -23.38 -5.74 3.10
C ILE A 236 -24.37 -6.14 4.20
N ARG A 237 -25.64 -5.84 3.97
CA ARG A 237 -26.69 -6.28 4.86
C ARG A 237 -27.48 -7.41 4.20
N PRO A 238 -27.39 -8.63 4.73
CA PRO A 238 -28.19 -9.73 4.21
C PRO A 238 -29.68 -9.45 4.38
N MET A 239 -30.46 -9.76 3.37
CA MET A 239 -31.91 -9.62 3.43
C MET A 239 -32.44 -10.49 4.58
N TYR A 240 -33.35 -9.98 5.37
CA TYR A 240 -33.89 -10.60 6.59
C TYR A 240 -32.84 -10.93 7.66
N GLY A 241 -31.68 -10.26 7.61
CA GLY A 241 -30.61 -10.43 8.59
C GLY A 241 -29.84 -11.75 8.45
N LEU A 242 -28.98 -12.02 9.43
CA LEU A 242 -28.09 -13.18 9.40
C LEU A 242 -28.80 -14.53 9.52
N GLY A 243 -30.07 -14.54 9.90
CA GLY A 243 -30.82 -15.79 10.04
C GLY A 243 -31.24 -16.44 8.72
N TYR A 244 -31.34 -15.66 7.64
CA TYR A 244 -31.95 -16.12 6.40
C TYR A 244 -31.04 -16.06 5.17
N TYR A 245 -30.58 -14.89 4.79
CA TYR A 245 -29.91 -14.66 3.50
C TYR A 245 -28.43 -14.40 3.64
N LYS A 246 -27.84 -14.78 4.77
CA LYS A 246 -26.42 -14.52 5.02
C LYS A 246 -25.54 -15.20 3.99
N VAL A 247 -24.48 -14.50 3.65
CA VAL A 247 -23.48 -14.89 2.65
C VAL A 247 -22.28 -15.47 3.40
N LEU A 248 -21.90 -16.72 3.09
CA LEU A 248 -20.71 -17.33 3.72
C LEU A 248 -19.44 -16.99 2.95
N ARG A 249 -19.53 -16.75 1.65
CA ARG A 249 -18.40 -16.47 0.78
C ARG A 249 -18.79 -15.43 -0.27
N LEU A 250 -17.82 -14.55 -0.58
CA LEU A 250 -17.87 -13.70 -1.78
C LEU A 250 -16.78 -14.15 -2.76
N TYR A 251 -17.06 -14.05 -4.04
CA TYR A 251 -16.16 -14.44 -5.11
C TYR A 251 -15.77 -13.24 -5.96
N ASP A 252 -14.57 -13.26 -6.53
CA ASP A 252 -14.11 -12.27 -7.51
C ASP A 252 -14.35 -10.81 -7.08
N VAL A 253 -14.06 -10.51 -5.80
CA VAL A 253 -14.17 -9.13 -5.32
C VAL A 253 -13.13 -8.28 -6.03
N LYS A 254 -13.61 -7.36 -6.86
CA LYS A 254 -12.79 -6.49 -7.71
C LYS A 254 -13.15 -5.05 -7.51
N THR A 255 -12.19 -4.17 -7.75
CA THR A 255 -12.37 -2.73 -7.69
C THR A 255 -11.82 -2.08 -8.94
N SER A 256 -12.33 -0.90 -9.28
CA SER A 256 -11.85 -0.12 -10.41
C SER A 256 -12.01 1.38 -10.15
N GLU A 257 -11.10 2.19 -10.68
CA GLU A 257 -11.23 3.64 -10.63
C GLU A 257 -12.00 4.19 -11.84
N ASP A 258 -11.99 3.48 -12.96
CA ASP A 258 -12.56 3.95 -14.24
C ASP A 258 -13.64 3.04 -14.82
N GLY A 259 -13.90 1.90 -14.21
CA GLY A 259 -14.88 0.91 -14.70
C GLY A 259 -14.37 0.05 -15.86
N GLN A 260 -13.11 0.18 -16.25
CA GLN A 260 -12.49 -0.57 -17.34
C GLN A 260 -11.30 -1.41 -16.90
N HIS A 261 -10.47 -0.87 -16.00
CA HIS A 261 -9.33 -1.56 -15.42
C HIS A 261 -9.71 -2.06 -14.02
N TRP A 262 -9.78 -3.38 -13.87
CA TRP A 262 -10.22 -4.02 -12.64
C TRP A 262 -9.07 -4.67 -11.90
N VAL A 263 -9.07 -4.52 -10.58
CA VAL A 263 -8.08 -5.12 -9.69
C VAL A 263 -8.78 -6.12 -8.80
N SER A 264 -8.29 -7.37 -8.79
CA SER A 264 -8.79 -8.36 -7.84
C SER A 264 -8.34 -8.02 -6.43
N GLN A 265 -9.29 -7.93 -5.52
CA GLN A 265 -9.02 -7.77 -4.08
C GLN A 265 -9.09 -9.11 -3.35
N SER A 266 -9.76 -10.08 -3.90
CA SER A 266 -9.90 -11.42 -3.32
C SER A 266 -8.79 -12.41 -3.74
N GLY A 267 -7.97 -12.06 -4.72
CA GLY A 267 -7.00 -12.97 -5.30
C GLY A 267 -7.68 -14.07 -6.12
N ASP A 268 -7.10 -15.27 -6.13
CA ASP A 268 -7.59 -16.41 -6.91
C ASP A 268 -8.64 -17.26 -6.20
N SER A 269 -9.10 -16.82 -5.02
CA SER A 269 -10.01 -17.59 -4.18
C SER A 269 -11.20 -16.75 -3.75
N PHE A 270 -12.13 -17.39 -3.04
CA PHE A 270 -13.23 -16.70 -2.38
C PHE A 270 -12.77 -16.05 -1.08
N VAL A 271 -13.60 -15.15 -0.58
CA VAL A 271 -13.45 -14.52 0.73
C VAL A 271 -14.52 -15.07 1.66
N SER A 272 -14.13 -15.66 2.77
CA SER A 272 -15.06 -16.10 3.82
C SER A 272 -15.54 -14.89 4.62
N LEU A 273 -16.87 -14.80 4.83
CA LEU A 273 -17.49 -13.74 5.59
C LEU A 273 -17.94 -14.24 6.95
N ALA A 274 -17.64 -13.47 7.99
CA ALA A 274 -18.10 -13.74 9.34
C ALA A 274 -19.54 -13.26 9.56
N LEU A 275 -20.15 -13.81 10.58
CA LEU A 275 -21.41 -13.36 11.12
C LEU A 275 -21.09 -12.36 12.24
N SER A 276 -21.32 -11.07 11.99
CA SER A 276 -21.18 -10.06 13.04
C SER A 276 -22.44 -9.96 13.88
N GLY A 277 -22.30 -9.48 15.12
CA GLY A 277 -23.44 -9.36 16.04
C GLY A 277 -24.44 -8.26 15.68
N ASP A 278 -24.11 -7.39 14.71
CA ASP A 278 -24.93 -6.24 14.28
C ASP A 278 -25.72 -6.50 13.00
N ASP A 279 -25.78 -7.75 12.53
CA ASP A 279 -26.44 -8.18 11.30
C ASP A 279 -25.81 -7.65 10.00
N TRP A 280 -24.67 -7.01 10.08
CA TRP A 280 -23.85 -6.66 8.93
C TRP A 280 -22.81 -7.72 8.67
N GLN A 281 -22.43 -7.87 7.41
CA GLN A 281 -21.26 -8.66 7.01
C GLN A 281 -20.23 -7.72 6.42
N TYR A 282 -19.01 -7.80 6.94
CA TYR A 282 -17.94 -6.86 6.64
C TYR A 282 -16.92 -7.45 5.68
N VAL A 283 -16.49 -6.62 4.73
CA VAL A 283 -15.35 -6.90 3.85
C VAL A 283 -14.28 -5.87 4.16
N LYS A 284 -13.20 -6.31 4.80
CA LYS A 284 -12.11 -5.43 5.23
C LYS A 284 -10.92 -5.61 4.32
N PHE A 285 -10.44 -4.50 3.77
CA PHE A 285 -9.19 -4.49 3.05
C PHE A 285 -8.00 -4.42 4.02
N TYR A 286 -6.96 -5.21 3.78
CA TYR A 286 -5.70 -5.06 4.51
C TYR A 286 -5.07 -3.70 4.25
N LYS A 287 -5.07 -3.27 2.98
CA LYS A 287 -4.65 -1.93 2.58
C LYS A 287 -5.82 -1.18 1.97
N PRO A 288 -6.01 0.09 2.33
CA PRO A 288 -7.06 0.90 1.72
C PRO A 288 -6.98 0.91 0.20
N VAL A 289 -8.11 0.92 -0.45
CA VAL A 289 -8.25 0.81 -1.90
C VAL A 289 -8.88 2.08 -2.45
N SER A 290 -8.23 2.69 -3.44
CA SER A 290 -8.78 3.82 -4.19
C SER A 290 -9.63 3.27 -5.34
N CYS A 291 -10.92 3.53 -5.32
CA CYS A 291 -11.84 3.02 -6.35
C CYS A 291 -13.12 3.83 -6.43
N ARG A 292 -13.75 3.78 -7.60
CA ARG A 292 -15.11 4.26 -7.84
C ARG A 292 -16.10 3.09 -7.92
N PHE A 293 -15.64 1.93 -8.38
CA PHE A 293 -16.48 0.76 -8.60
C PHE A 293 -16.05 -0.39 -7.70
N VAL A 294 -17.04 -1.10 -7.16
CA VAL A 294 -16.85 -2.35 -6.44
C VAL A 294 -17.68 -3.43 -7.12
N ARG A 295 -17.07 -4.55 -7.42
CA ARG A 295 -17.74 -5.70 -8.05
C ARG A 295 -17.53 -6.94 -7.20
N MET A 296 -18.57 -7.71 -6.99
CA MET A 296 -18.50 -8.91 -6.20
C MET A 296 -19.46 -9.97 -6.75
N THR A 297 -19.05 -11.22 -6.68
CA THR A 297 -19.88 -12.35 -7.10
C THR A 297 -20.42 -13.08 -5.91
N TYR A 298 -21.72 -13.29 -5.90
CA TYR A 298 -22.45 -14.08 -4.90
C TYR A 298 -22.82 -15.43 -5.51
N ARG A 299 -22.86 -16.45 -4.68
CA ARG A 299 -23.38 -17.76 -5.06
C ARG A 299 -24.41 -18.23 -4.02
N CYS A 300 -25.37 -19.01 -4.51
CA CYS A 300 -26.33 -19.70 -3.64
C CYS A 300 -26.17 -21.20 -3.81
N ASP A 301 -25.28 -21.78 -3.03
CA ASP A 301 -25.00 -23.20 -2.93
C ASP A 301 -24.60 -23.56 -1.50
N LYS A 302 -24.30 -24.83 -1.23
CA LYS A 302 -23.99 -25.31 0.12
C LYS A 302 -22.71 -24.69 0.70
N GLU A 303 -21.80 -24.28 -0.16
CA GLU A 303 -20.49 -23.76 0.26
C GLU A 303 -20.55 -22.27 0.57
N SER A 304 -21.42 -21.52 -0.10
CA SER A 304 -21.44 -20.07 -0.09
C SER A 304 -22.68 -19.44 0.54
N ALA A 305 -23.69 -20.25 0.89
CA ALA A 305 -24.92 -19.79 1.51
C ALA A 305 -25.27 -20.63 2.74
N SER A 306 -25.74 -19.97 3.78
CA SER A 306 -26.19 -20.69 5.00
C SER A 306 -27.61 -21.25 4.87
N ASN A 307 -28.34 -20.86 3.84
CA ASN A 307 -29.71 -21.28 3.59
C ASN A 307 -29.92 -21.38 2.07
N SER A 308 -31.15 -21.71 1.66
CA SER A 308 -31.52 -21.81 0.24
C SER A 308 -31.56 -20.47 -0.49
N TYR A 309 -31.23 -19.39 0.17
CA TYR A 309 -31.28 -18.03 -0.36
C TYR A 309 -30.02 -17.28 -0.05
N VAL A 310 -29.61 -16.41 -0.98
CA VAL A 310 -28.61 -15.37 -0.79
C VAL A 310 -29.21 -14.06 -1.26
N GLY A 311 -29.08 -13.00 -0.50
CA GLY A 311 -29.59 -11.70 -0.92
C GLY A 311 -29.19 -10.58 0.03
N CYS A 312 -29.29 -9.36 -0.46
CA CYS A 312 -28.92 -8.16 0.28
C CYS A 312 -29.96 -7.06 0.12
N ASN A 313 -30.10 -6.24 1.13
CA ASN A 313 -30.97 -5.05 1.07
C ASN A 313 -30.21 -3.73 1.26
N GLU A 314 -28.93 -3.78 1.56
CA GLU A 314 -28.13 -2.56 1.75
C GLU A 314 -26.64 -2.83 1.47
N PHE A 315 -25.99 -1.83 0.91
CA PHE A 315 -24.53 -1.77 0.72
C PHE A 315 -24.03 -0.45 1.26
N ASN A 316 -23.01 -0.47 2.10
CA ASN A 316 -22.30 0.74 2.53
C ASN A 316 -20.80 0.60 2.27
N ALA A 317 -20.20 1.64 1.71
CA ALA A 317 -18.77 1.76 1.60
C ALA A 317 -18.21 2.47 2.83
N ILE A 318 -17.03 2.08 3.26
CA ILE A 318 -16.37 2.58 4.47
C ILE A 318 -15.06 3.25 4.06
N ALA A 319 -15.03 4.57 4.21
CA ALA A 319 -13.86 5.36 3.86
C ALA A 319 -12.74 5.15 4.88
N SER A 320 -11.51 5.09 4.38
CA SER A 320 -10.32 5.08 5.22
C SER A 320 -10.13 6.44 5.88
N ASN A 321 -9.77 6.43 7.14
CA ASN A 321 -9.47 7.65 7.89
C ASN A 321 -8.09 8.21 7.53
#